data_4a0a993012fc8f538f9b8d9730c36fb3
#
_entry.id   4a0a993012fc8f538f9b8d9730c36fb3
#
_cell.length_a   1.000
_cell.length_b   1.000
_cell.length_c   1.000
_cell.angle_alpha   90.00
_cell.angle_beta   90.00
_cell.angle_gamma   90.00
#
_symmetry.space_group_name_H-M   'P 1'
#
loop_
_entity.id
_entity.type
_entity.pdbx_description
1 polymer ?
#
loop_
_entity_poly.entity_id
_entity_poly.type
_entity_poly.pdbx_seq_one_letter_code
_entity_poly.pdbx_strand_id
1 'polypeptide(L)'
;MDEHLARHRLADLFLDTFAFNAHTTATEALWVGLPVVTKLGKGFAARVAGSLLTAIDLPELITETVEDYEALILDLATNPERLAAIKQKLAENRLSKPLFDTELFTKHLEDGYQQVYQRYYDGKLPEAIVVPTQHLLFANHQ
;
A
#
# COMPACT_ATOMS: atom_id res chain seq x y z
N MET A 1 -5.63 -18.68 10.87
CA MET A 1 -4.92 -17.48 10.38
C MET A 1 -3.42 -17.73 10.21
N ASP A 2 -2.75 -18.29 11.18
CA ASP A 2 -1.28 -18.51 11.15
C ASP A 2 -0.83 -19.41 9.99
N GLU A 3 -1.58 -20.48 9.71
CA GLU A 3 -1.29 -21.39 8.61
C GLU A 3 -1.48 -20.75 7.22
N HIS A 4 -2.48 -19.85 7.08
CA HIS A 4 -2.68 -19.08 5.86
C HIS A 4 -1.52 -18.10 5.62
N LEU A 5 -1.12 -17.37 6.64
CA LEU A 5 0.01 -16.43 6.55
C LEU A 5 1.34 -17.17 6.30
N ALA A 6 1.52 -18.35 6.90
CA ALA A 6 2.72 -19.16 6.70
C ALA A 6 2.89 -19.62 5.24
N ARG A 7 1.80 -19.84 4.50
CA ARG A 7 1.86 -20.26 3.07
C ARG A 7 2.53 -19.21 2.18
N HIS A 8 2.43 -17.94 2.49
CA HIS A 8 3.07 -16.87 1.72
C HIS A 8 4.60 -17.00 1.69
N ARG A 9 5.21 -17.69 2.67
CA ARG A 9 6.65 -17.97 2.69
C ARG A 9 7.11 -18.96 1.63
N LEU A 10 6.17 -19.67 0.97
CA LEU A 10 6.45 -20.60 -0.13
C LEU A 10 6.51 -19.88 -1.48
N ALA A 11 6.19 -18.60 -1.53
CA ALA A 11 6.23 -17.77 -2.73
C ALA A 11 7.31 -16.69 -2.60
N ASP A 12 7.83 -16.26 -3.74
CA ASP A 12 8.82 -15.19 -3.82
C ASP A 12 8.21 -13.85 -4.23
N LEU A 13 7.08 -13.89 -4.93
CA LEU A 13 6.39 -12.72 -5.45
C LEU A 13 4.88 -12.98 -5.51
N PHE A 14 4.09 -11.98 -5.15
CA PHE A 14 2.63 -11.99 -5.31
C PHE A 14 2.26 -11.24 -6.59
N LEU A 15 1.58 -11.92 -7.52
CA LEU A 15 1.12 -11.36 -8.78
C LEU A 15 -0.34 -10.94 -8.65
N ASP A 16 -0.61 -9.65 -8.69
CA ASP A 16 -1.95 -9.09 -8.54
C ASP A 16 -2.78 -9.19 -9.82
N THR A 17 -4.10 -9.14 -9.69
CA THR A 17 -5.06 -9.21 -10.79
C THR A 17 -5.56 -7.83 -11.22
N PHE A 18 -5.92 -7.65 -12.51
CA PHE A 18 -6.10 -6.32 -13.12
C PHE A 18 -7.46 -5.68 -12.88
N ALA A 19 -8.54 -6.45 -13.04
CA ALA A 19 -9.89 -5.90 -12.95
C ALA A 19 -10.33 -5.63 -11.50
N PHE A 20 -9.86 -6.48 -10.61
CA PHE A 20 -10.09 -6.42 -9.17
C PHE A 20 -8.81 -6.81 -8.47
N ASN A 21 -8.12 -5.84 -7.88
CA ASN A 21 -6.89 -6.10 -7.16
C ASN A 21 -7.12 -6.96 -5.90
N ALA A 22 -6.08 -7.58 -5.42
CA ALA A 22 -6.05 -8.13 -4.09
C ALA A 22 -6.13 -6.99 -3.06
N HIS A 23 -7.03 -7.09 -2.10
CA HIS A 23 -7.22 -6.14 -1.02
C HIS A 23 -6.59 -6.67 0.27
N THR A 24 -7.37 -7.40 1.09
CA THR A 24 -6.88 -8.03 2.32
C THR A 24 -5.71 -8.98 2.05
N THR A 25 -5.81 -9.79 1.00
CA THR A 25 -4.75 -10.74 0.63
C THR A 25 -3.44 -10.08 0.22
N ALA A 26 -3.49 -8.89 -0.42
CA ALA A 26 -2.28 -8.11 -0.69
C ALA A 26 -1.69 -7.50 0.60
N THR A 27 -2.56 -7.01 1.50
CA THR A 27 -2.14 -6.52 2.82
C THR A 27 -1.45 -7.61 3.63
N GLU A 28 -2.02 -8.82 3.64
CA GLU A 28 -1.44 -9.99 4.32
C GLU A 28 -0.09 -10.41 3.70
N ALA A 29 0.02 -10.41 2.37
CA ALA A 29 1.27 -10.67 1.67
C ALA A 29 2.36 -9.69 2.09
N LEU A 30 2.08 -8.38 2.04
CA LEU A 30 3.01 -7.33 2.47
C LEU A 30 3.38 -7.45 3.95
N TRP A 31 2.42 -7.79 4.81
CA TRP A 31 2.66 -7.99 6.25
C TRP A 31 3.67 -9.10 6.53
N VAL A 32 3.60 -10.22 5.81
CA VAL A 32 4.52 -11.35 6.01
C VAL A 32 5.82 -11.24 5.21
N GLY A 33 6.01 -10.14 4.47
CA GLY A 33 7.24 -9.86 3.74
C GLY A 33 7.26 -10.39 2.30
N LEU A 34 6.10 -10.72 1.72
CA LEU A 34 5.98 -11.12 0.32
C LEU A 34 5.69 -9.87 -0.55
N PRO A 35 6.60 -9.46 -1.46
CA PRO A 35 6.36 -8.33 -2.36
C PRO A 35 5.18 -8.59 -3.30
N VAL A 36 4.40 -7.53 -3.55
CA VAL A 36 3.24 -7.55 -4.47
C VAL A 36 3.56 -6.71 -5.68
N VAL A 37 3.40 -7.25 -6.89
CA VAL A 37 3.43 -6.47 -8.14
C VAL A 37 2.01 -6.26 -8.62
N THR A 38 1.65 -5.01 -8.94
CA THR A 38 0.31 -4.67 -9.42
C THR A 38 0.35 -3.78 -10.66
N LYS A 39 -0.74 -3.82 -11.43
CA LYS A 39 -1.02 -2.88 -12.51
C LYS A 39 -2.22 -2.02 -12.16
N LEU A 40 -2.05 -0.69 -12.19
CA LEU A 40 -3.12 0.26 -11.93
C LEU A 40 -4.23 0.17 -12.99
N GLY A 41 -5.45 0.11 -12.52
CA GLY A 41 -6.64 0.26 -13.35
C GLY A 41 -7.34 1.61 -13.13
N LYS A 42 -8.54 1.77 -13.69
CA LYS A 42 -9.32 3.01 -13.64
C LYS A 42 -10.28 3.05 -12.44
N GLY A 43 -10.89 1.92 -12.11
CA GLY A 43 -11.88 1.83 -11.03
C GLY A 43 -11.23 1.65 -9.66
N PHE A 44 -12.02 1.89 -8.59
CA PHE A 44 -11.57 1.74 -7.20
C PHE A 44 -10.90 0.37 -6.94
N ALA A 45 -11.60 -0.72 -7.26
CA ALA A 45 -11.12 -2.07 -6.98
C ALA A 45 -9.80 -2.42 -7.71
N ALA A 46 -9.52 -1.77 -8.84
CA ALA A 46 -8.30 -1.96 -9.63
C ALA A 46 -7.16 -1.00 -9.24
N ARG A 47 -7.27 -0.31 -8.12
CA ARG A 47 -6.28 0.65 -7.61
C ARG A 47 -5.85 0.38 -6.16
N VAL A 48 -6.49 -0.57 -5.50
CA VAL A 48 -6.26 -0.81 -4.07
C VAL A 48 -4.83 -1.29 -3.80
N ALA A 49 -4.32 -2.25 -4.56
CA ALA A 49 -2.94 -2.71 -4.37
C ALA A 49 -1.91 -1.60 -4.63
N GLY A 50 -2.14 -0.73 -5.62
CA GLY A 50 -1.32 0.46 -5.85
C GLY A 50 -1.34 1.42 -4.66
N SER A 51 -2.50 1.61 -4.02
CA SER A 51 -2.61 2.42 -2.80
C SER A 51 -1.82 1.80 -1.64
N LEU A 52 -1.91 0.48 -1.44
CA LEU A 52 -1.13 -0.23 -0.41
C LEU A 52 0.37 -0.08 -0.64
N LEU A 53 0.82 -0.26 -1.88
CA LEU A 53 2.23 -0.11 -2.25
C LEU A 53 2.75 1.32 -2.06
N THR A 54 1.92 2.31 -2.35
CA THR A 54 2.25 3.71 -2.08
C THR A 54 2.38 3.96 -0.58
N ALA A 55 1.46 3.44 0.23
CA ALA A 55 1.47 3.62 1.67
C ALA A 55 2.63 2.92 2.37
N ILE A 56 3.17 1.83 1.79
CA ILE A 56 4.36 1.13 2.30
C ILE A 56 5.66 1.58 1.62
N ASP A 57 5.60 2.59 0.76
CA ASP A 57 6.75 3.18 0.05
C ASP A 57 7.50 2.17 -0.86
N LEU A 58 6.73 1.43 -1.65
CA LEU A 58 7.21 0.51 -2.69
C LEU A 58 6.60 0.86 -4.07
N PRO A 59 6.69 2.13 -4.52
CA PRO A 59 6.07 2.55 -5.77
C PRO A 59 6.66 1.86 -7.00
N GLU A 60 7.89 1.35 -6.92
CA GLU A 60 8.58 0.61 -7.97
C GLU A 60 7.91 -0.73 -8.34
N LEU A 61 6.95 -1.20 -7.53
CA LEU A 61 6.16 -2.40 -7.78
C LEU A 61 4.79 -2.09 -8.42
N ILE A 62 4.53 -0.83 -8.74
CA ILE A 62 3.30 -0.36 -9.39
C ILE A 62 3.59 -0.12 -10.87
N THR A 63 2.79 -0.72 -11.75
CA THR A 63 2.90 -0.55 -13.20
C THR A 63 1.61 0.03 -13.78
N GLU A 64 1.65 0.57 -14.99
CA GLU A 64 0.50 1.18 -15.67
C GLU A 64 0.04 0.36 -16.87
N THR A 65 0.94 -0.37 -17.52
CA THR A 65 0.66 -1.21 -18.69
C THR A 65 0.81 -2.70 -18.37
N VAL A 66 0.26 -3.55 -19.21
CA VAL A 66 0.44 -5.01 -19.10
C VAL A 66 1.88 -5.37 -19.43
N GLU A 67 2.46 -4.71 -20.39
CA GLU A 67 3.84 -4.91 -20.84
C GLU A 67 4.84 -4.60 -19.74
N ASP A 68 4.65 -3.49 -19.01
CA ASP A 68 5.49 -3.13 -17.86
C ASP A 68 5.32 -4.12 -16.69
N TYR A 69 4.08 -4.57 -16.47
CA TYR A 69 3.79 -5.57 -15.44
C TYR A 69 4.51 -6.89 -15.71
N GLU A 70 4.43 -7.40 -16.95
CA GLU A 70 5.12 -8.62 -17.35
C GLU A 70 6.64 -8.45 -17.29
N ALA A 71 7.17 -7.33 -17.78
CA ALA A 71 8.59 -7.02 -17.75
C ALA A 71 9.14 -6.97 -16.31
N LEU A 72 8.40 -6.32 -15.40
CA LEU A 72 8.81 -6.24 -13.99
C LEU A 72 8.81 -7.61 -13.31
N ILE A 73 7.80 -8.44 -13.56
CA ILE A 73 7.74 -9.80 -13.01
C ILE A 73 8.93 -10.63 -13.51
N LEU A 74 9.20 -10.61 -14.82
CA LEU A 74 10.31 -11.35 -15.40
C LEU A 74 11.65 -10.89 -14.84
N ASP A 75 11.83 -9.59 -14.70
CA ASP A 75 13.04 -9.02 -14.12
C ASP A 75 13.23 -9.46 -12.66
N LEU A 76 12.21 -9.37 -11.82
CA LEU A 76 12.30 -9.81 -10.42
C LEU A 76 12.48 -11.33 -10.29
N ALA A 77 11.91 -12.12 -11.21
CA ALA A 77 12.05 -13.59 -11.21
C ALA A 77 13.44 -14.04 -11.68
N THR A 78 14.11 -13.28 -12.53
CA THR A 78 15.42 -13.64 -13.09
C THR A 78 16.60 -12.89 -12.45
N ASN A 79 16.33 -11.90 -11.59
CA ASN A 79 17.32 -11.11 -10.90
C ASN A 79 17.16 -11.24 -9.38
N PRO A 80 17.74 -12.28 -8.76
CA PRO A 80 17.56 -12.55 -7.33
C PRO A 80 18.12 -11.43 -6.42
N GLU A 81 19.12 -10.69 -6.84
CA GLU A 81 19.67 -9.57 -6.07
C GLU A 81 18.67 -8.42 -5.98
N ARG A 82 17.98 -8.10 -7.10
CA ARG A 82 16.94 -7.10 -7.13
C ARG A 82 15.74 -7.49 -6.27
N LEU A 83 15.29 -8.75 -6.37
CA LEU A 83 14.22 -9.27 -5.55
C LEU A 83 14.58 -9.22 -4.05
N ALA A 84 15.81 -9.59 -3.70
CA ALA A 84 16.29 -9.51 -2.32
C ALA A 84 16.30 -8.07 -1.79
N ALA A 85 16.73 -7.10 -2.59
CA ALA A 85 16.68 -5.68 -2.24
C ALA A 85 15.24 -5.18 -1.97
N ILE A 86 14.28 -5.59 -2.80
CA ILE A 86 12.85 -5.29 -2.59
C ILE A 86 12.33 -5.93 -1.30
N LYS A 87 12.66 -7.20 -1.04
CA LYS A 87 12.26 -7.90 0.20
C LYS A 87 12.85 -7.21 1.44
N GLN A 88 14.10 -6.76 1.37
CA GLN A 88 14.73 -6.01 2.45
C GLN A 88 14.03 -4.67 2.67
N LYS A 89 13.80 -3.88 1.61
CA LYS A 89 13.09 -2.60 1.69
C LYS A 89 11.69 -2.79 2.29
N LEU A 90 10.95 -3.84 1.88
CA LEU A 90 9.66 -4.17 2.46
C LEU A 90 9.76 -4.47 3.96
N ALA A 91 10.76 -5.22 4.39
CA ALA A 91 10.96 -5.56 5.80
C ALA A 91 11.22 -4.31 6.66
N GLU A 92 11.99 -3.35 6.16
CA GLU A 92 12.27 -2.07 6.82
C GLU A 92 11.03 -1.16 6.84
N ASN A 93 10.35 -1.05 5.71
CA ASN A 93 9.19 -0.18 5.53
C ASN A 93 7.96 -0.65 6.31
N ARG A 94 7.78 -1.95 6.48
CA ARG A 94 6.65 -2.54 7.20
C ARG A 94 6.46 -1.98 8.62
N LEU A 95 7.55 -1.63 9.29
CA LEU A 95 7.54 -1.12 10.65
C LEU A 95 7.71 0.40 10.76
N SER A 96 7.97 1.07 9.63
CA SER A 96 8.31 2.51 9.61
C SER A 96 7.41 3.36 8.71
N LYS A 97 6.62 2.72 7.82
CA LYS A 97 5.77 3.43 6.86
C LYS A 97 4.29 3.35 7.24
N PRO A 98 3.45 4.27 6.71
CA PRO A 98 2.06 4.45 7.15
C PRO A 98 1.14 3.24 7.03
N LEU A 99 1.42 2.27 6.13
CA LEU A 99 0.48 1.20 5.81
C LEU A 99 -0.03 0.44 7.04
N PHE A 100 0.86 0.18 8.01
CA PHE A 100 0.53 -0.59 9.20
C PHE A 100 0.53 0.26 10.48
N ASP A 101 0.62 1.57 10.34
CA ASP A 101 0.50 2.52 11.46
C ASP A 101 -0.97 2.82 11.74
N THR A 102 -1.56 2.02 12.64
CA THR A 102 -2.98 2.12 13.00
C THR A 102 -3.29 3.44 13.72
N GLU A 103 -2.37 3.98 14.50
CA GLU A 103 -2.57 5.24 15.20
C GLU A 103 -2.64 6.40 14.20
N LEU A 104 -1.71 6.45 13.24
CA LEU A 104 -1.71 7.44 12.17
C LEU A 104 -2.97 7.33 11.30
N PHE A 105 -3.36 6.10 10.94
CA PHE A 105 -4.59 5.87 10.18
C PHE A 105 -5.81 6.40 10.92
N THR A 106 -5.92 6.12 12.23
CA THR A 106 -7.03 6.58 13.07
C THR A 106 -7.10 8.11 13.10
N LYS A 107 -5.97 8.79 13.30
CA LYS A 107 -5.90 10.25 13.26
C LYS A 107 -6.38 10.82 11.93
N HIS A 108 -5.90 10.28 10.81
CA HIS A 108 -6.32 10.75 9.48
C HIS A 108 -7.82 10.55 9.26
N LEU A 109 -8.38 9.43 9.73
CA LEU A 109 -9.80 9.15 9.64
C LEU A 109 -10.62 10.13 10.47
N GLU A 110 -10.20 10.40 11.71
CA GLU A 110 -10.85 11.37 12.60
C GLU A 110 -10.79 12.79 12.03
N ASP A 111 -9.63 13.20 11.50
CA ASP A 111 -9.49 14.49 10.83
C ASP A 111 -10.42 14.61 9.61
N GLY A 112 -10.54 13.55 8.84
CA GLY A 112 -11.49 13.48 7.72
C GLY A 112 -12.93 13.66 8.19
N TYR A 113 -13.35 12.98 9.23
CA TYR A 113 -14.71 13.12 9.82
C TYR A 113 -14.94 14.53 10.35
N GLN A 114 -13.98 15.13 11.02
CA GLN A 114 -14.11 16.51 11.53
C GLN A 114 -14.30 17.51 10.38
N GLN A 115 -13.53 17.36 9.29
CA GLN A 115 -13.65 18.23 8.11
C GLN A 115 -15.01 18.07 7.42
N VAL A 116 -15.52 16.84 7.28
CA VAL A 116 -16.86 16.56 6.73
C VAL A 116 -17.92 17.23 7.59
N TYR A 117 -17.83 17.05 8.90
CA TYR A 117 -18.81 17.55 9.86
C TYR A 117 -18.82 19.09 9.90
N GLN A 118 -17.63 19.72 9.94
CA GLN A 118 -17.50 21.18 9.90
C GLN A 118 -18.09 21.74 8.60
N ARG A 119 -17.80 21.09 7.46
CA ARG A 119 -18.33 21.49 6.17
C ARG A 119 -19.86 21.44 6.13
N TYR A 120 -20.47 20.42 6.73
CA TYR A 120 -21.91 20.30 6.87
C TYR A 120 -22.50 21.46 7.71
N TYR A 121 -21.89 21.78 8.84
CA TYR A 121 -22.33 22.91 9.68
C TYR A 121 -22.19 24.25 9.01
N ASP A 122 -21.15 24.43 8.18
CA ASP A 122 -20.97 25.65 7.39
C ASP A 122 -21.97 25.77 6.22
N GLY A 123 -22.88 24.81 6.04
CA GLY A 123 -23.86 24.79 4.94
C GLY A 123 -23.22 24.62 3.56
N LYS A 124 -21.99 24.10 3.47
CA LYS A 124 -21.27 23.88 2.21
C LYS A 124 -21.72 22.58 1.54
N LEU A 125 -21.71 22.57 0.21
CA LEU A 125 -22.03 21.36 -0.56
C LEU A 125 -20.93 20.29 -0.36
N PRO A 126 -21.30 18.97 -0.49
CA PRO A 126 -20.30 17.89 -0.46
C PRO A 126 -19.23 18.06 -1.53
N GLU A 127 -17.97 17.84 -1.15
CA GLU A 127 -16.83 17.77 -2.08
C GLU A 127 -15.80 16.77 -1.58
N ALA A 128 -14.82 16.45 -2.41
CA ALA A 128 -13.70 15.60 -2.00
C ALA A 128 -12.86 16.30 -0.93
N ILE A 129 -12.55 15.57 0.13
CA ILE A 129 -11.71 16.05 1.23
C ILE A 129 -10.37 15.34 1.14
N VAL A 130 -9.30 16.12 1.15
CA VAL A 130 -7.93 15.62 1.20
C VAL A 130 -7.39 15.87 2.60
N VAL A 131 -7.19 14.80 3.35
CA VAL A 131 -6.53 14.87 4.66
C VAL A 131 -5.02 14.90 4.43
N PRO A 132 -4.32 15.98 4.86
CA PRO A 132 -2.87 16.06 4.68
C PRO A 132 -2.15 14.94 5.42
N THR A 133 -1.16 14.34 4.80
CA THR A 133 -0.22 13.45 5.49
C THR A 133 0.57 14.30 6.49
N GLN A 134 0.24 14.19 7.77
CA GLN A 134 1.06 14.77 8.82
C GLN A 134 2.32 13.89 8.94
N HIS A 135 3.35 14.23 8.18
CA HIS A 135 4.69 13.73 8.46
C HIS A 135 5.08 14.22 9.86
N LEU A 136 5.34 13.28 10.75
CA LEU A 136 5.98 13.38 12.05
C LEU A 136 6.81 14.65 12.25
N LEU A 137 6.16 15.74 12.70
CA LEU A 137 6.84 16.91 13.28
C LEU A 137 7.05 16.75 14.79
N PHE A 138 7.05 15.51 15.30
CA PHE A 138 7.29 15.21 16.71
C PHE A 138 8.47 14.27 16.93
N ALA A 139 9.63 14.66 16.40
CA ALA A 139 10.90 14.12 16.86
C ALA A 139 11.84 15.29 17.10
N ASN A 140 11.55 16.14 18.10
CA ASN A 140 12.52 17.00 18.77
C ASN A 140 11.82 17.83 19.85
N HIS A 141 11.55 17.21 21.00
CA HIS A 141 11.50 17.90 22.27
C HIS A 141 11.96 16.92 23.34
N GLN A 142 13.26 16.82 23.49
CA GLN A 142 13.93 16.75 24.79
C GLN A 142 15.27 17.44 24.65
#